data_d7bce6cd8b17865bf9b86b78b6104c2c
#
_entry.id   d7bce6cd8b17865bf9b86b78b6104c2c
#
_cell.length_a   1.000
_cell.length_b   1.000
_cell.length_c   1.000
_cell.angle_alpha   90.00
_cell.angle_beta   90.00
_cell.angle_gamma   90.00
#
_symmetry.space_group_name_H-M   'P 1'
#
loop_
_entity.id
_entity.type
_entity.pdbx_description
1 polymer ?
#
loop_
_entity_poly.entity_id
_entity_poly.type
_entity_poly.pdbx_seq_one_letter_code
_entity_poly.pdbx_strand_id
1 'polypeptide(L)'
;METTRITTKEIQKTQELIDFIKRSPSCYHVIHNIAAELQAGGYERLNEAKDWTLRKGGRYFVTRNQSSLIAFTIPEDAMGGFLICASHSDSPTFKLKSNYEMTVDDRYLKLNVEKYGGMICSTWLDRPLSIAGRVVVNRKDGIESVLVNLDQDLCLIPNLAIHMNRQINEGYAYNAQKDMLPLLGEGTAKGKLKKLLAKETGVEEEALLGYDLFLYLREEGRIWGAEQEFYSSPKIDDLQCAFTSKEAFLQAENTGMSKVLAVFDNEEVGSGTKQGAKSTFLADVLARIQESLSLTRGESIRQLASSMMLSADNGHAMHPNHTDKADPTNAPCLNGGVLIKYNANQKYTTDGIAEALFKKTLRKAEIPYQEYTNRSDIAGGSTLGNLSNEKVSLNTVDMGAAQLAMHSAYETGGTRDTVSLMEGIRAFYETRIQMEKDGKYCC
;
A
#
# COMPACT_ATOMS: atom_id res chain seq x y z
N MET A 1 -25.96 18.95 7.85
CA MET A 1 -25.74 18.06 6.72
C MET A 1 -26.65 16.86 6.92
N GLU A 2 -27.56 16.60 5.98
CA GLU A 2 -28.28 15.31 6.00
C GLU A 2 -27.24 14.21 5.84
N THR A 3 -27.09 13.38 6.85
CA THR A 3 -26.22 12.19 6.81
C THR A 3 -26.86 11.23 5.82
N THR A 4 -26.36 11.20 4.60
CA THR A 4 -26.79 10.22 3.59
C THR A 4 -26.53 8.83 4.15
N ARG A 5 -27.53 7.96 4.13
CA ARG A 5 -27.43 6.57 4.60
C ARG A 5 -26.38 5.82 3.79
N ILE A 6 -25.60 4.93 4.43
CA ILE A 6 -24.64 4.06 3.73
C ILE A 6 -25.39 3.16 2.74
N THR A 7 -24.92 3.12 1.51
CA THR A 7 -25.55 2.35 0.44
C THR A 7 -25.04 0.91 0.39
N THR A 8 -25.83 0.01 -0.21
CA THR A 8 -25.41 -1.38 -0.45
C THR A 8 -24.11 -1.48 -1.27
N LYS A 9 -23.90 -0.56 -2.24
CA LYS A 9 -22.66 -0.50 -3.05
C LYS A 9 -21.45 -0.20 -2.19
N GLU A 10 -21.56 0.74 -1.24
CA GLU A 10 -20.47 1.13 -0.34
C GLU A 10 -20.11 -0.01 0.62
N ILE A 11 -21.13 -0.68 1.19
CA ILE A 11 -20.93 -1.86 2.05
C ILE A 11 -20.24 -2.98 1.26
N GLN A 12 -20.73 -3.30 0.07
CA GLN A 12 -20.19 -4.37 -0.76
C GLN A 12 -18.72 -4.08 -1.14
N LYS A 13 -18.42 -2.86 -1.61
CA LYS A 13 -17.05 -2.50 -2.02
C LYS A 13 -16.08 -2.51 -0.84
N THR A 14 -16.53 -2.08 0.34
CA THR A 14 -15.72 -2.16 1.57
C THR A 14 -15.51 -3.61 2.01
N GLN A 15 -16.50 -4.50 1.84
CA GLN A 15 -16.31 -5.93 2.10
C GLN A 15 -15.30 -6.54 1.11
N GLU A 16 -15.33 -6.18 -0.17
CA GLU A 16 -14.34 -6.61 -1.16
C GLU A 16 -12.92 -6.16 -0.80
N LEU A 17 -12.77 -4.94 -0.26
CA LEU A 17 -11.50 -4.46 0.31
C LEU A 17 -11.04 -5.32 1.51
N ILE A 18 -11.93 -5.59 2.45
CA ILE A 18 -11.64 -6.43 3.62
C ILE A 18 -11.18 -7.83 3.16
N ASP A 19 -11.87 -8.41 2.19
CA ASP A 19 -11.53 -9.71 1.62
C ASP A 19 -10.18 -9.70 0.88
N PHE A 20 -9.85 -8.59 0.20
CA PHE A 20 -8.54 -8.38 -0.41
C PHE A 20 -7.43 -8.30 0.64
N ILE A 21 -7.64 -7.54 1.71
CA ILE A 21 -6.69 -7.44 2.84
C ILE A 21 -6.46 -8.81 3.49
N LYS A 22 -7.54 -9.58 3.73
CA LYS A 22 -7.47 -10.92 4.30
C LYS A 22 -6.60 -11.86 3.44
N ARG A 23 -6.75 -11.83 2.12
CA ARG A 23 -5.95 -12.63 1.18
C ARG A 23 -4.52 -12.14 0.98
N SER A 24 -4.19 -10.97 1.54
CA SER A 24 -2.92 -10.26 1.34
C SER A 24 -2.15 -10.10 2.66
N PRO A 25 -1.71 -11.20 3.32
CA PRO A 25 -1.05 -11.15 4.63
C PRO A 25 0.34 -10.50 4.61
N SER A 26 1.01 -10.38 3.44
CA SER A 26 2.29 -9.69 3.27
C SER A 26 2.35 -8.94 1.93
N CYS A 27 3.31 -8.03 1.75
CA CYS A 27 3.54 -7.29 0.50
C CYS A 27 3.67 -8.23 -0.72
N TYR A 28 4.27 -9.40 -0.55
CA TYR A 28 4.38 -10.41 -1.62
C TYR A 28 3.03 -10.96 -2.04
N HIS A 29 2.13 -11.21 -1.09
CA HIS A 29 0.75 -11.67 -1.36
C HIS A 29 -0.08 -10.57 -2.01
N VAL A 30 0.10 -9.30 -1.63
CA VAL A 30 -0.53 -8.15 -2.29
C VAL A 30 -0.23 -8.17 -3.78
N ILE A 31 1.06 -8.22 -4.13
CA ILE A 31 1.49 -8.21 -5.54
C ILE A 31 1.08 -9.48 -6.28
N HIS A 32 1.12 -10.64 -5.64
CA HIS A 32 0.63 -11.88 -6.22
C HIS A 32 -0.85 -11.79 -6.59
N ASN A 33 -1.68 -11.30 -5.69
CA ASN A 33 -3.13 -11.16 -5.89
C ASN A 33 -3.44 -10.13 -6.99
N ILE A 34 -2.81 -8.96 -6.98
CA ILE A 34 -2.98 -7.94 -8.04
C ILE A 34 -2.54 -8.51 -9.39
N ALA A 35 -1.39 -9.20 -9.46
CA ALA A 35 -0.90 -9.81 -10.69
C ALA A 35 -1.86 -10.87 -11.24
N ALA A 36 -2.45 -11.71 -10.37
CA ALA A 36 -3.44 -12.70 -10.77
C ALA A 36 -4.72 -12.06 -11.34
N GLU A 37 -5.20 -10.99 -10.71
CA GLU A 37 -6.38 -10.26 -11.19
C GLU A 37 -6.10 -9.53 -12.52
N LEU A 38 -4.91 -8.95 -12.70
CA LEU A 38 -4.48 -8.37 -13.97
C LEU A 38 -4.42 -9.42 -15.09
N GLN A 39 -3.84 -10.60 -14.82
CA GLN A 39 -3.81 -11.69 -15.79
C GLN A 39 -5.22 -12.15 -16.18
N ALA A 40 -6.12 -12.29 -15.21
CA ALA A 40 -7.53 -12.59 -15.46
C ALA A 40 -8.22 -11.50 -16.30
N GLY A 41 -7.80 -10.21 -16.13
CA GLY A 41 -8.23 -9.07 -16.92
C GLY A 41 -7.58 -8.95 -18.30
N GLY A 42 -6.77 -9.95 -18.73
CA GLY A 42 -6.14 -9.99 -20.05
C GLY A 42 -4.85 -9.15 -20.17
N TYR A 43 -4.20 -8.82 -19.05
CA TYR A 43 -2.90 -8.17 -19.06
C TYR A 43 -1.78 -9.19 -19.22
N GLU A 44 -0.86 -8.93 -20.15
CA GLU A 44 0.31 -9.76 -20.39
C GLU A 44 1.42 -9.47 -19.38
N ARG A 45 1.96 -10.50 -18.76
CA ARG A 45 3.10 -10.37 -17.86
C ARG A 45 4.41 -10.23 -18.61
N LEU A 46 5.11 -9.14 -18.40
CA LEU A 46 6.44 -8.87 -18.94
C LEU A 46 7.53 -9.33 -17.96
N ASN A 47 8.73 -9.58 -18.52
CA ASN A 47 9.93 -9.87 -17.75
C ASN A 47 10.93 -8.73 -17.91
N GLU A 48 11.46 -8.18 -16.78
CA GLU A 48 12.46 -7.11 -16.81
C GLU A 48 13.75 -7.52 -17.53
N ALA A 49 14.14 -8.78 -17.47
CA ALA A 49 15.37 -9.30 -18.10
C ALA A 49 15.20 -9.67 -19.59
N LYS A 50 14.04 -9.43 -20.18
CA LYS A 50 13.73 -9.73 -21.58
C LYS A 50 13.42 -8.46 -22.37
N ASP A 51 13.56 -8.52 -23.70
CA ASP A 51 13.04 -7.47 -24.58
C ASP A 51 11.52 -7.42 -24.51
N TRP A 52 10.95 -6.21 -24.66
CA TRP A 52 9.51 -6.00 -24.69
C TRP A 52 9.05 -5.66 -26.10
N THR A 53 8.07 -6.38 -26.58
CA THR A 53 7.39 -6.08 -27.84
C THR A 53 5.98 -5.60 -27.53
N LEU A 54 5.84 -4.28 -27.39
CA LEU A 54 4.58 -3.65 -27.05
C LEU A 54 3.80 -3.30 -28.33
N ARG A 55 2.47 -3.45 -28.26
CA ARG A 55 1.55 -3.14 -29.37
C ARG A 55 0.50 -2.12 -28.94
N LYS A 56 -0.04 -1.37 -29.88
CA LYS A 56 -1.20 -0.51 -29.67
C LYS A 56 -2.38 -1.34 -29.16
N GLY A 57 -3.19 -0.79 -28.26
CA GLY A 57 -4.25 -1.49 -27.57
C GLY A 57 -3.78 -2.52 -26.53
N GLY A 58 -2.46 -2.73 -26.41
CA GLY A 58 -1.89 -3.72 -25.50
C GLY A 58 -2.04 -3.35 -24.03
N ARG A 59 -2.08 -4.38 -23.18
CA ARG A 59 -2.21 -4.31 -21.73
C ARG A 59 -1.12 -5.15 -21.11
N TYR A 60 -0.31 -4.57 -20.25
CA TYR A 60 0.89 -5.22 -19.74
C TYR A 60 1.09 -4.94 -18.25
N PHE A 61 1.85 -5.82 -17.59
CA PHE A 61 2.38 -5.55 -16.27
C PHE A 61 3.75 -6.22 -16.07
N VAL A 62 4.53 -5.67 -15.15
CA VAL A 62 5.83 -6.19 -14.74
C VAL A 62 5.95 -6.12 -13.23
N THR A 63 6.66 -7.09 -12.63
CA THR A 63 6.91 -7.14 -11.18
C THR A 63 8.40 -7.03 -10.90
N ARG A 64 8.75 -6.33 -9.83
CA ARG A 64 10.13 -6.27 -9.31
C ARG A 64 10.16 -6.80 -7.88
N ASN A 65 11.11 -7.67 -7.56
CA ASN A 65 11.27 -8.32 -6.25
C ASN A 65 10.04 -9.13 -5.77
N GLN A 66 9.03 -9.37 -6.61
CA GLN A 66 7.72 -9.96 -6.26
C GLN A 66 6.92 -9.15 -5.22
N SER A 67 7.37 -7.97 -4.84
CA SER A 67 6.74 -7.09 -3.85
C SER A 67 6.35 -5.71 -4.41
N SER A 68 6.72 -5.42 -5.67
CA SER A 68 6.28 -4.23 -6.41
C SER A 68 5.80 -4.61 -7.81
N LEU A 69 4.86 -3.81 -8.34
CA LEU A 69 4.25 -4.05 -9.64
C LEU A 69 4.01 -2.72 -10.36
N ILE A 70 4.22 -2.72 -11.68
CA ILE A 70 3.74 -1.65 -12.56
C ILE A 70 2.94 -2.28 -13.68
N ALA A 71 1.67 -1.86 -13.82
CA ALA A 71 0.80 -2.23 -14.94
C ALA A 71 0.48 -1.01 -15.79
N PHE A 72 0.32 -1.22 -17.10
CA PHE A 72 0.06 -0.12 -18.02
C PHE A 72 -0.73 -0.56 -19.27
N THR A 73 -1.34 0.43 -19.91
CA THR A 73 -2.04 0.26 -21.18
C THR A 73 -1.38 1.09 -22.26
N ILE A 74 -1.36 0.58 -23.49
CA ILE A 74 -0.94 1.35 -24.67
C ILE A 74 -2.22 1.73 -25.44
N PRO A 75 -2.49 3.03 -25.69
CA PRO A 75 -3.64 3.44 -26.49
C PRO A 75 -3.59 2.92 -27.93
N GLU A 76 -4.76 2.78 -28.57
CA GLU A 76 -4.87 2.42 -30.01
C GLU A 76 -4.33 3.54 -30.92
N ASP A 77 -4.68 4.77 -30.57
CA ASP A 77 -4.28 5.97 -31.32
C ASP A 77 -2.92 6.54 -30.84
N ALA A 78 -2.60 7.73 -31.29
CA ALA A 78 -1.39 8.45 -30.86
C ALA A 78 -1.39 8.61 -29.34
N MET A 79 -0.33 8.16 -28.71
CA MET A 79 -0.21 8.14 -27.26
C MET A 79 -0.04 9.57 -26.71
N GLY A 80 -0.98 9.98 -25.85
CA GLY A 80 -0.86 11.16 -25.01
C GLY A 80 0.19 10.98 -23.91
N GLY A 81 0.06 11.70 -22.80
CA GLY A 81 0.87 11.49 -21.60
C GLY A 81 0.49 10.21 -20.84
N PHE A 82 1.11 10.05 -19.68
CA PHE A 82 0.81 9.01 -18.72
C PHE A 82 -0.11 9.55 -17.63
N LEU A 83 -1.13 8.77 -17.27
CA LEU A 83 -1.93 8.94 -16.06
C LEU A 83 -1.54 7.85 -15.09
N ILE A 84 -0.82 8.22 -14.04
CA ILE A 84 -0.19 7.29 -13.09
C ILE A 84 -0.93 7.36 -11.77
N CYS A 85 -1.30 6.22 -11.18
CA CYS A 85 -1.69 6.14 -9.78
C CYS A 85 -0.70 5.22 -9.07
N ALA A 86 -0.03 5.75 -8.05
CA ALA A 86 1.00 5.05 -7.28
C ALA A 86 0.52 4.84 -5.84
N SER A 87 0.69 3.63 -5.31
CA SER A 87 0.37 3.21 -3.94
C SER A 87 1.45 2.25 -3.43
N HIS A 88 1.31 1.72 -2.20
CA HIS A 88 2.29 0.74 -1.71
C HIS A 88 1.65 -0.56 -1.20
N SER A 89 2.48 -1.61 -1.13
CA SER A 89 2.07 -2.98 -0.79
C SER A 89 2.42 -3.40 0.63
N ASP A 90 3.34 -2.69 1.26
CA ASP A 90 3.82 -2.97 2.62
C ASP A 90 2.97 -2.26 3.67
N SER A 91 3.14 -2.62 4.91
CA SER A 91 2.48 -2.04 6.09
C SER A 91 3.34 -2.29 7.32
N PRO A 92 3.25 -1.48 8.40
CA PRO A 92 4.02 -1.70 9.60
C PRO A 92 3.76 -3.06 10.22
N THR A 93 4.83 -3.77 10.56
CA THR A 93 4.76 -5.11 11.13
C THR A 93 6.06 -5.51 11.86
N PHE A 94 6.17 -6.77 12.25
CA PHE A 94 7.39 -7.38 12.76
C PHE A 94 7.97 -8.36 11.75
N LYS A 95 9.25 -8.20 11.42
CA LYS A 95 10.01 -9.11 10.53
C LYS A 95 10.82 -10.10 11.35
N LEU A 96 10.81 -11.38 10.97
CA LEU A 96 11.67 -12.39 11.58
C LEU A 96 13.14 -12.09 11.25
N LYS A 97 14.01 -12.15 12.28
CA LYS A 97 15.46 -12.06 12.11
C LYS A 97 16.03 -13.38 11.61
N SER A 98 17.26 -13.37 11.09
CA SER A 98 17.92 -14.55 10.53
C SER A 98 18.01 -15.74 11.50
N ASN A 99 18.25 -15.49 12.79
CA ASN A 99 18.15 -16.47 13.85
C ASN A 99 16.93 -16.15 14.71
N TYR A 100 15.80 -16.70 14.33
CA TYR A 100 14.50 -16.28 14.87
C TYR A 100 14.04 -17.04 16.11
N GLU A 101 14.69 -18.16 16.51
CA GLU A 101 14.29 -18.91 17.69
C GLU A 101 15.10 -18.51 18.93
N MET A 102 14.41 -18.22 20.03
CA MET A 102 14.99 -17.89 21.32
C MET A 102 14.33 -18.71 22.43
N THR A 103 15.10 -19.55 23.12
CA THR A 103 14.61 -20.29 24.30
C THR A 103 14.74 -19.44 25.57
N VAL A 104 13.82 -19.62 26.50
CA VAL A 104 13.86 -19.03 27.84
C VAL A 104 13.74 -20.18 28.86
N ASP A 105 14.83 -20.40 29.60
CA ASP A 105 14.96 -21.44 30.66
C ASP A 105 14.51 -22.84 30.20
N ASP A 106 14.71 -23.16 28.92
CA ASP A 106 14.26 -24.39 28.25
C ASP A 106 12.74 -24.65 28.34
N ARG A 107 11.98 -23.69 28.86
CA ARG A 107 10.53 -23.79 29.09
C ARG A 107 9.70 -23.15 27.98
N TYR A 108 10.19 -22.02 27.45
CA TYR A 108 9.46 -21.26 26.43
C TYR A 108 10.32 -21.07 25.20
N LEU A 109 9.65 -21.00 24.05
CA LEU A 109 10.23 -20.62 22.77
C LEU A 109 9.59 -19.32 22.29
N LYS A 110 10.43 -18.30 22.05
CA LYS A 110 10.04 -17.01 21.49
C LYS A 110 10.60 -16.83 20.09
N LEU A 111 9.97 -15.96 19.32
CA LEU A 111 10.50 -15.48 18.05
C LEU A 111 11.33 -14.21 18.26
N ASN A 112 12.51 -14.17 17.65
CA ASN A 112 13.34 -12.98 17.57
C ASN A 112 12.93 -12.19 16.33
N VAL A 113 12.32 -11.04 16.55
CA VAL A 113 11.76 -10.17 15.51
C VAL A 113 12.32 -8.75 15.64
N GLU A 114 12.19 -7.98 14.57
CA GLU A 114 12.46 -6.55 14.59
C GLU A 114 11.28 -5.78 13.99
N LYS A 115 11.12 -4.53 14.39
CA LYS A 115 10.08 -3.66 13.82
C LYS A 115 10.40 -3.36 12.36
N TYR A 116 9.38 -3.47 11.53
CA TYR A 116 9.36 -2.99 10.16
C TYR A 116 8.38 -1.80 10.11
N GLY A 117 8.91 -0.61 9.85
CA GLY A 117 8.14 0.63 9.90
C GLY A 117 7.84 1.16 11.31
N GLY A 118 7.08 2.22 11.36
CA GLY A 118 6.64 2.89 12.58
C GLY A 118 5.26 2.40 13.04
N MET A 119 5.17 1.66 14.15
CA MET A 119 3.91 1.07 14.60
C MET A 119 3.50 1.50 16.01
N ILE A 120 2.21 1.43 16.30
CA ILE A 120 1.65 1.56 17.67
C ILE A 120 1.80 0.20 18.36
N CYS A 121 2.89 0.00 19.11
CA CYS A 121 3.27 -1.29 19.70
C CYS A 121 2.16 -1.92 20.56
N SER A 122 1.43 -1.12 21.37
CA SER A 122 0.40 -1.62 22.27
C SER A 122 -0.72 -2.39 21.57
N THR A 123 -0.99 -2.08 20.30
CA THR A 123 -2.08 -2.70 19.55
C THR A 123 -1.77 -4.12 19.06
N TRP A 124 -0.52 -4.54 19.17
CA TRP A 124 -0.04 -5.88 18.77
C TRP A 124 -0.11 -6.90 19.91
N LEU A 125 -0.30 -6.44 21.14
CA LEU A 125 -0.27 -7.28 22.33
C LEU A 125 -1.56 -8.10 22.47
N ASP A 126 -1.43 -9.33 23.01
CA ASP A 126 -2.51 -10.26 23.35
C ASP A 126 -3.43 -10.65 22.18
N ARG A 127 -2.94 -10.54 20.96
CA ARG A 127 -3.69 -10.87 19.74
C ARG A 127 -3.10 -12.08 19.04
N PRO A 128 -3.93 -12.97 18.45
CA PRO A 128 -3.45 -14.08 17.63
C PRO A 128 -2.69 -13.56 16.40
N LEU A 129 -1.48 -14.04 16.22
CA LEU A 129 -0.61 -13.70 15.09
C LEU A 129 -0.22 -14.94 14.31
N SER A 130 0.00 -14.75 13.01
CA SER A 130 0.59 -15.75 12.13
C SER A 130 1.78 -15.19 11.37
N ILE A 131 2.38 -16.01 10.50
CA ILE A 131 3.57 -15.70 9.72
C ILE A 131 3.27 -15.88 8.24
N ALA A 132 3.58 -14.86 7.45
CA ALA A 132 3.50 -14.90 5.99
C ALA A 132 4.66 -14.16 5.35
N GLY A 133 4.92 -14.45 4.08
CA GLY A 133 5.98 -13.80 3.31
C GLY A 133 6.46 -14.68 2.17
N ARG A 134 7.76 -14.75 1.99
CA ARG A 134 8.39 -15.68 1.02
C ARG A 134 9.55 -16.44 1.66
N VAL A 135 9.78 -17.62 1.14
CA VAL A 135 10.96 -18.45 1.43
C VAL A 135 11.70 -18.70 0.13
N VAL A 136 13.02 -18.57 0.14
CA VAL A 136 13.87 -18.92 -0.99
C VAL A 136 14.41 -20.33 -0.78
N VAL A 137 14.13 -21.19 -1.73
CA VAL A 137 14.49 -22.62 -1.66
C VAL A 137 15.49 -22.99 -2.73
N ASN A 138 16.33 -23.98 -2.43
CA ASN A 138 17.21 -24.62 -3.39
C ASN A 138 16.43 -25.60 -4.25
N ARG A 139 16.51 -25.47 -5.59
CA ARG A 139 15.96 -26.40 -6.57
C ARG A 139 17.08 -26.96 -7.45
N LYS A 140 16.79 -28.00 -8.18
CA LYS A 140 17.77 -28.66 -9.07
C LYS A 140 18.46 -27.69 -10.04
N ASP A 141 17.71 -26.69 -10.54
CA ASP A 141 18.15 -25.77 -11.60
C ASP A 141 18.43 -24.34 -11.06
N GLY A 142 18.58 -24.17 -9.75
CA GLY A 142 18.86 -22.88 -9.13
C GLY A 142 18.06 -22.62 -7.85
N ILE A 143 17.73 -21.35 -7.60
CA ILE A 143 16.92 -20.96 -6.46
C ILE A 143 15.53 -20.53 -6.90
N GLU A 144 14.54 -20.79 -6.06
CA GLU A 144 13.16 -20.39 -6.27
C GLU A 144 12.63 -19.65 -5.05
N SER A 145 11.87 -18.57 -5.27
CA SER A 145 11.12 -17.87 -4.23
C SER A 145 9.69 -18.38 -4.19
N VAL A 146 9.28 -18.94 -3.06
CA VAL A 146 7.94 -19.52 -2.82
C VAL A 146 7.20 -18.66 -1.81
N LEU A 147 5.96 -18.29 -2.12
CA LEU A 147 5.06 -17.62 -1.16
C LEU A 147 4.67 -18.58 -0.05
N VAL A 148 4.64 -18.06 1.18
CA VAL A 148 4.27 -18.84 2.37
C VAL A 148 3.27 -18.05 3.20
N ASN A 149 2.18 -18.74 3.59
CA ASN A 149 1.22 -18.25 4.58
C ASN A 149 0.84 -19.41 5.51
N LEU A 150 1.30 -19.38 6.75
CA LEU A 150 1.02 -20.48 7.69
C LEU A 150 -0.43 -20.53 8.15
N ASP A 151 -1.15 -19.43 8.02
CA ASP A 151 -2.61 -19.27 8.20
C ASP A 151 -3.23 -20.00 9.42
N GLN A 152 -2.54 -19.95 10.54
CA GLN A 152 -2.99 -20.50 11.83
C GLN A 152 -2.64 -19.52 12.96
N ASP A 153 -3.32 -19.62 14.09
CA ASP A 153 -2.97 -18.89 15.31
C ASP A 153 -1.67 -19.47 15.86
N LEU A 154 -0.55 -18.88 15.46
CA LEU A 154 0.77 -19.47 15.63
C LEU A 154 1.51 -18.92 16.85
N CYS A 155 1.40 -17.63 17.09
CA CYS A 155 2.13 -16.96 18.16
C CYS A 155 1.33 -15.76 18.69
N LEU A 156 1.81 -15.20 19.81
CA LEU A 156 1.18 -14.09 20.49
C LEU A 156 2.26 -13.30 21.24
N ILE A 157 2.15 -11.97 21.27
CA ILE A 157 3.00 -11.09 22.09
C ILE A 157 2.26 -10.85 23.41
N PRO A 158 2.65 -11.48 24.52
CA PRO A 158 1.92 -11.36 25.78
C PRO A 158 2.22 -10.03 26.48
N ASN A 159 1.18 -9.38 26.99
CA ASN A 159 1.33 -8.28 27.93
C ASN A 159 1.94 -8.75 29.27
N LEU A 160 2.65 -7.84 29.92
CA LEU A 160 3.00 -8.03 31.32
C LEU A 160 1.77 -7.73 32.20
N ALA A 161 1.48 -8.60 33.16
CA ALA A 161 0.33 -8.41 34.04
C ALA A 161 0.38 -7.05 34.76
N ILE A 162 -0.77 -6.40 34.95
CA ILE A 162 -0.87 -5.09 35.61
C ILE A 162 -0.17 -5.05 36.99
N HIS A 163 -0.16 -6.17 37.72
CA HIS A 163 0.47 -6.29 39.02
C HIS A 163 2.00 -6.19 38.96
N MET A 164 2.59 -6.50 37.80
CA MET A 164 4.04 -6.41 37.55
C MET A 164 4.42 -5.11 36.81
N ASN A 165 3.45 -4.39 36.27
CA ASN A 165 3.66 -3.11 35.57
C ASN A 165 2.50 -2.16 35.86
N ARG A 166 2.44 -1.64 37.10
CA ARG A 166 1.35 -0.79 37.56
C ARG A 166 1.22 0.55 36.85
N GLN A 167 2.30 0.99 36.19
CA GLN A 167 2.39 2.26 35.47
C GLN A 167 2.05 2.11 33.98
N ILE A 168 1.57 0.96 33.53
CA ILE A 168 1.29 0.71 32.11
C ILE A 168 0.37 1.76 31.47
N ASN A 169 -0.57 2.28 32.24
CA ASN A 169 -1.53 3.28 31.78
C ASN A 169 -1.06 4.75 31.96
N GLU A 170 0.16 4.96 32.46
CA GLU A 170 0.72 6.29 32.76
C GLU A 170 1.81 6.70 31.74
N GLY A 171 1.85 6.07 30.54
CA GLY A 171 2.81 6.41 29.49
C GLY A 171 3.99 5.44 29.41
N TYR A 172 3.74 4.15 29.35
CA TYR A 172 4.78 3.12 29.22
C TYR A 172 5.43 3.12 27.83
N ALA A 173 6.75 3.19 27.79
CA ALA A 173 7.56 3.12 26.58
C ALA A 173 7.96 1.65 26.28
N TYR A 174 7.34 1.05 25.28
CA TYR A 174 7.64 -0.33 24.87
C TYR A 174 9.06 -0.47 24.30
N ASN A 175 9.81 -1.43 24.84
CA ASN A 175 11.11 -1.83 24.32
C ASN A 175 10.94 -3.00 23.33
N ALA A 176 11.24 -2.78 22.06
CA ALA A 176 11.03 -3.78 21.01
C ALA A 176 11.76 -5.11 21.27
N GLN A 177 12.94 -5.08 21.90
CA GLN A 177 13.74 -6.29 22.17
C GLN A 177 13.28 -7.05 23.42
N LYS A 178 12.51 -6.42 24.31
CA LYS A 178 12.05 -7.04 25.56
C LYS A 178 10.56 -7.33 25.53
N ASP A 179 9.76 -6.34 25.15
CA ASP A 179 8.32 -6.38 25.31
C ASP A 179 7.59 -6.95 24.09
N MET A 180 8.23 -6.89 22.90
CA MET A 180 7.56 -7.17 21.63
C MET A 180 7.98 -8.51 20.97
N LEU A 181 8.57 -9.43 21.73
CA LEU A 181 8.99 -10.74 21.21
C LEU A 181 7.86 -11.77 21.35
N PRO A 182 7.34 -12.34 20.26
CA PRO A 182 6.22 -13.26 20.30
C PRO A 182 6.57 -14.59 20.97
N LEU A 183 5.68 -15.09 21.81
CA LEU A 183 5.70 -16.45 22.31
C LEU A 183 5.18 -17.40 21.23
N LEU A 184 6.01 -18.38 20.85
CA LEU A 184 5.69 -19.38 19.82
C LEU A 184 5.21 -20.71 20.43
N GLY A 185 5.71 -21.06 21.61
CA GLY A 185 5.35 -22.31 22.27
C GLY A 185 6.24 -22.65 23.46
N GLU A 186 6.15 -23.90 23.89
CA GLU A 186 7.07 -24.45 24.91
C GLU A 186 8.46 -24.71 24.30
N GLY A 187 9.48 -24.91 25.12
CA GLY A 187 10.86 -25.19 24.68
C GLY A 187 10.98 -26.38 23.71
N THR A 188 10.09 -27.37 23.85
CA THR A 188 9.98 -28.52 22.94
C THR A 188 9.53 -28.19 21.53
N ALA A 189 9.05 -26.95 21.29
CA ALA A 189 8.66 -26.48 19.96
C ALA A 189 9.86 -26.03 19.10
N LYS A 190 11.10 -26.03 19.65
CA LYS A 190 12.31 -25.65 18.91
C LYS A 190 12.43 -26.46 17.59
N GLY A 191 12.70 -25.75 16.49
CA GLY A 191 12.80 -26.32 15.14
C GLY A 191 11.46 -26.61 14.46
N LYS A 192 10.32 -26.49 15.14
CA LYS A 192 9.00 -26.75 14.50
C LYS A 192 8.65 -25.72 13.43
N LEU A 193 9.01 -24.46 13.61
CA LEU A 193 8.75 -23.43 12.58
C LEU A 193 9.49 -23.76 11.28
N LYS A 194 10.75 -24.19 11.35
CA LYS A 194 11.50 -24.61 10.17
C LYS A 194 10.82 -25.76 9.43
N LYS A 195 10.30 -26.75 10.17
CA LYS A 195 9.53 -27.88 9.60
C LYS A 195 8.23 -27.43 8.93
N LEU A 196 7.53 -26.48 9.52
CA LEU A 196 6.32 -25.89 8.92
C LEU A 196 6.66 -25.20 7.60
N LEU A 197 7.73 -24.41 7.55
CA LEU A 197 8.19 -23.74 6.33
C LEU A 197 8.62 -24.74 5.25
N ALA A 198 9.35 -25.81 5.62
CA ALA A 198 9.73 -26.87 4.70
C ALA A 198 8.51 -27.59 4.11
N LYS A 199 7.54 -27.92 4.96
CA LYS A 199 6.26 -28.52 4.53
C LYS A 199 5.49 -27.59 3.58
N GLU A 200 5.36 -26.31 3.92
CA GLU A 200 4.62 -25.33 3.11
C GLU A 200 5.26 -25.09 1.74
N THR A 201 6.59 -25.13 1.68
CA THR A 201 7.36 -24.96 0.42
C THR A 201 7.56 -26.26 -0.36
N GLY A 202 7.18 -27.42 0.22
CA GLY A 202 7.34 -28.74 -0.41
C GLY A 202 8.80 -29.14 -0.62
N VAL A 203 9.68 -28.80 0.33
CA VAL A 203 11.11 -29.16 0.28
C VAL A 203 11.59 -29.70 1.64
N GLU A 204 12.77 -30.32 1.66
CA GLU A 204 13.45 -30.67 2.92
C GLU A 204 14.02 -29.41 3.61
N GLU A 205 14.20 -29.47 4.93
CA GLU A 205 14.65 -28.34 5.73
C GLU A 205 16.02 -27.76 5.28
N GLU A 206 16.90 -28.60 4.73
CA GLU A 206 18.23 -28.23 4.23
C GLU A 206 18.17 -27.42 2.93
N ALA A 207 17.06 -27.50 2.21
CA ALA A 207 16.82 -26.72 0.99
C ALA A 207 16.33 -25.29 1.25
N LEU A 208 15.98 -24.96 2.48
CA LEU A 208 15.61 -23.59 2.87
C LEU A 208 16.87 -22.71 2.94
N LEU A 209 17.01 -21.75 2.01
CA LEU A 209 18.19 -20.90 1.88
C LEU A 209 18.04 -19.51 2.51
N GLY A 210 16.85 -18.96 2.46
CA GLY A 210 16.58 -17.61 2.97
C GLY A 210 15.08 -17.32 3.04
N TYR A 211 14.73 -16.21 3.66
CA TYR A 211 13.33 -15.83 3.79
C TYR A 211 13.17 -14.33 4.04
N ASP A 212 12.01 -13.82 3.68
CA ASP A 212 11.44 -12.56 4.15
C ASP A 212 10.08 -12.89 4.74
N LEU A 213 10.02 -13.07 6.06
CA LEU A 213 8.83 -13.48 6.79
C LEU A 213 8.42 -12.41 7.79
N PHE A 214 7.12 -12.13 7.81
CA PHE A 214 6.51 -11.10 8.61
C PHE A 214 5.38 -11.68 9.46
N LEU A 215 5.18 -11.11 10.64
CA LEU A 215 4.00 -11.36 11.44
C LEU A 215 2.80 -10.64 10.83
N TYR A 216 1.62 -11.21 10.98
CA TYR A 216 0.38 -10.50 10.67
C TYR A 216 -0.72 -10.84 11.67
N LEU A 217 -1.61 -9.88 11.88
CA LEU A 217 -2.77 -10.05 12.75
C LEU A 217 -3.79 -10.98 12.09
N ARG A 218 -4.24 -12.00 12.82
CA ARG A 218 -5.25 -12.97 12.37
C ARG A 218 -6.69 -12.44 12.41
N GLU A 219 -6.91 -11.34 13.13
CA GLU A 219 -8.24 -10.73 13.22
C GLU A 219 -8.68 -10.18 11.86
N GLU A 220 -9.87 -10.58 11.44
CA GLU A 220 -10.46 -10.14 10.17
C GLU A 220 -11.04 -8.73 10.28
N GLY A 221 -11.07 -8.01 9.15
CA GLY A 221 -11.76 -6.72 9.08
C GLY A 221 -13.27 -6.86 9.28
N ARG A 222 -13.92 -5.79 9.77
CA ARG A 222 -15.36 -5.75 10.05
C ARG A 222 -15.93 -4.37 9.72
N ILE A 223 -17.14 -4.36 9.14
CA ILE A 223 -17.96 -3.15 9.02
C ILE A 223 -18.78 -3.02 10.32
N TRP A 224 -18.86 -1.82 10.87
CA TRP A 224 -19.53 -1.53 12.13
C TRP A 224 -20.06 -0.09 12.19
N GLY A 225 -20.69 0.26 13.31
CA GLY A 225 -21.37 1.54 13.52
C GLY A 225 -22.88 1.34 13.54
N ALA A 226 -23.63 2.33 14.01
CA ALA A 226 -25.09 2.26 14.14
C ALA A 226 -25.79 2.09 12.78
N GLU A 227 -25.21 2.67 11.73
CA GLU A 227 -25.67 2.60 10.34
C GLU A 227 -24.61 2.02 9.39
N GLN A 228 -23.64 1.23 9.94
CA GLN A 228 -22.54 0.62 9.20
C GLN A 228 -21.56 1.64 8.55
N GLU A 229 -21.38 2.80 9.21
CA GLU A 229 -20.60 3.94 8.68
C GLU A 229 -19.10 3.69 8.66
N PHE A 230 -18.61 2.76 9.47
CA PHE A 230 -17.19 2.53 9.65
C PHE A 230 -16.81 1.09 9.36
N TYR A 231 -15.55 0.90 9.02
CA TYR A 231 -14.95 -0.42 9.02
C TYR A 231 -13.59 -0.36 9.72
N SER A 232 -13.18 -1.49 10.30
CA SER A 232 -11.84 -1.64 10.86
C SER A 232 -11.18 -2.88 10.30
N SER A 233 -9.90 -2.79 10.03
CA SER A 233 -9.11 -3.87 9.44
C SER A 233 -7.62 -3.65 9.74
N PRO A 234 -6.79 -4.70 9.75
CA PRO A 234 -5.35 -4.53 9.59
C PRO A 234 -5.03 -3.89 8.24
N LYS A 235 -3.91 -3.17 8.13
CA LYS A 235 -3.29 -2.75 6.86
C LYS A 235 -4.22 -1.93 5.94
N ILE A 236 -5.09 -1.07 6.50
CA ILE A 236 -5.85 -0.10 5.71
C ILE A 236 -4.87 0.82 4.99
N ASP A 237 -3.85 1.28 5.69
CA ASP A 237 -2.64 1.88 5.17
C ASP A 237 -1.67 0.77 4.69
N ASP A 238 -1.43 0.61 3.38
CA ASP A 238 -2.03 1.38 2.27
C ASP A 238 -2.85 0.46 1.34
N LEU A 239 -3.30 -0.70 1.85
CA LEU A 239 -4.03 -1.66 1.02
C LEU A 239 -5.39 -1.13 0.55
N GLN A 240 -5.94 -0.09 1.18
CA GLN A 240 -7.11 0.61 0.66
C GLN A 240 -6.77 1.33 -0.66
N CYS A 241 -5.66 2.07 -0.70
CA CYS A 241 -5.24 2.75 -1.93
C CYS A 241 -4.78 1.75 -3.00
N ALA A 242 -4.04 0.71 -2.63
CA ALA A 242 -3.62 -0.34 -3.56
C ALA A 242 -4.82 -1.05 -4.20
N PHE A 243 -5.84 -1.40 -3.41
CA PHE A 243 -7.08 -2.00 -3.88
C PHE A 243 -7.87 -1.07 -4.78
N THR A 244 -8.14 0.16 -4.32
CA THR A 244 -8.98 1.10 -5.09
C THR A 244 -8.29 1.58 -6.37
N SER A 245 -6.97 1.74 -6.36
CA SER A 245 -6.18 2.06 -7.56
C SER A 245 -6.24 0.95 -8.60
N LYS A 246 -6.12 -0.31 -8.17
CA LYS A 246 -6.23 -1.49 -9.03
C LYS A 246 -7.64 -1.62 -9.61
N GLU A 247 -8.69 -1.47 -8.79
CA GLU A 247 -10.08 -1.52 -9.24
C GLU A 247 -10.38 -0.43 -10.29
N ALA A 248 -9.98 0.82 -9.99
CA ALA A 248 -10.14 1.94 -10.89
C ALA A 248 -9.37 1.74 -12.21
N PHE A 249 -8.13 1.24 -12.14
CA PHE A 249 -7.29 0.97 -13.31
C PHE A 249 -7.93 -0.07 -14.25
N LEU A 250 -8.49 -1.14 -13.70
CA LEU A 250 -9.15 -2.21 -14.48
C LEU A 250 -10.46 -1.74 -15.12
N GLN A 251 -11.23 -0.87 -14.45
CA GLN A 251 -12.55 -0.43 -14.87
C GLN A 251 -12.54 0.81 -15.77
N ALA A 252 -11.52 1.67 -15.67
CA ALA A 252 -11.44 2.93 -16.39
C ALA A 252 -11.35 2.73 -17.90
N GLU A 253 -12.12 3.53 -18.66
CA GLU A 253 -12.06 3.58 -20.11
C GLU A 253 -10.75 4.19 -20.63
N ASN A 254 -10.43 3.94 -21.89
CA ASN A 254 -9.24 4.48 -22.52
C ASN A 254 -9.56 5.82 -23.19
N THR A 255 -8.83 6.87 -22.84
CA THR A 255 -9.00 8.24 -23.34
C THR A 255 -7.90 8.70 -24.31
N GLY A 256 -7.04 7.79 -24.76
CA GLY A 256 -5.85 8.12 -25.56
C GLY A 256 -4.63 8.49 -24.71
N MET A 257 -4.75 8.48 -23.38
CA MET A 257 -3.64 8.55 -22.42
C MET A 257 -3.25 7.12 -22.00
N SER A 258 -1.97 6.89 -21.72
CA SER A 258 -1.54 5.60 -21.15
C SER A 258 -1.86 5.57 -19.65
N LYS A 259 -2.70 4.64 -19.22
CA LYS A 259 -2.94 4.41 -17.79
C LYS A 259 -1.80 3.61 -17.20
N VAL A 260 -1.34 3.99 -16.01
CA VAL A 260 -0.27 3.31 -15.28
C VAL A 260 -0.71 3.12 -13.83
N LEU A 261 -0.74 1.88 -13.37
CA LEU A 261 -0.88 1.50 -11.97
C LEU A 261 0.52 1.14 -11.45
N ALA A 262 0.99 1.81 -10.42
CA ALA A 262 2.24 1.47 -9.75
C ALA A 262 1.95 1.10 -8.29
N VAL A 263 2.43 -0.05 -7.85
CA VAL A 263 2.35 -0.48 -6.44
C VAL A 263 3.76 -0.76 -5.98
N PHE A 264 4.30 0.09 -5.11
CA PHE A 264 5.67 0.01 -4.60
C PHE A 264 5.74 -0.78 -3.30
N ASP A 265 6.96 -1.09 -2.86
CA ASP A 265 7.25 -1.74 -1.58
C ASP A 265 8.20 -0.85 -0.76
N ASN A 266 8.31 -1.13 0.52
CA ASN A 266 9.19 -0.45 1.47
C ASN A 266 8.90 1.05 1.68
N GLU A 267 7.68 1.50 1.47
CA GLU A 267 7.27 2.86 1.82
C GLU A 267 7.52 3.12 3.29
N GLU A 268 7.07 2.24 4.16
CA GLU A 268 7.12 2.28 5.63
C GLU A 268 8.54 2.36 6.23
N VAL A 269 9.54 2.14 5.41
CA VAL A 269 10.97 2.20 5.77
C VAL A 269 11.77 3.13 4.85
N GLY A 270 11.08 4.04 4.14
CA GLY A 270 11.66 5.16 3.40
C GLY A 270 11.99 4.90 1.94
N SER A 271 11.41 3.87 1.30
CA SER A 271 11.44 3.61 -0.15
C SER A 271 12.84 3.47 -0.79
N GLY A 272 13.90 3.31 0.00
CA GLY A 272 15.30 3.33 -0.46
C GLY A 272 15.81 2.00 -1.04
N THR A 273 14.95 1.16 -1.59
CA THR A 273 15.28 -0.16 -2.15
C THR A 273 15.05 -0.21 -3.65
N LYS A 274 15.52 -1.30 -4.33
CA LYS A 274 15.30 -1.48 -5.78
C LYS A 274 13.83 -1.59 -6.19
N GLN A 275 12.92 -1.89 -5.27
CA GLN A 275 11.49 -2.03 -5.45
C GLN A 275 10.67 -0.88 -4.83
N GLY A 276 11.31 0.05 -4.14
CA GLY A 276 10.65 1.22 -3.54
C GLY A 276 10.48 2.39 -4.52
N ALA A 277 9.71 3.38 -4.10
CA ALA A 277 9.40 4.57 -4.91
C ALA A 277 10.64 5.41 -5.30
N LYS A 278 11.72 5.37 -4.51
CA LYS A 278 13.01 6.02 -4.84
C LYS A 278 13.83 5.30 -5.91
N SER A 279 13.45 4.08 -6.28
CA SER A 279 14.18 3.31 -7.29
C SER A 279 13.97 3.87 -8.70
N THR A 280 14.67 3.30 -9.66
CA THR A 280 14.45 3.61 -11.08
C THR A 280 13.26 2.85 -11.68
N PHE A 281 12.51 2.04 -10.89
CA PHE A 281 11.52 1.10 -11.44
C PHE A 281 10.49 1.79 -12.33
N LEU A 282 9.88 2.89 -11.87
CA LEU A 282 8.92 3.63 -12.67
C LEU A 282 9.61 4.26 -13.91
N ALA A 283 10.75 4.90 -13.74
CA ALA A 283 11.49 5.53 -14.82
C ALA A 283 11.91 4.51 -15.90
N ASP A 284 12.41 3.34 -15.49
CA ASP A 284 12.81 2.24 -16.39
C ASP A 284 11.61 1.74 -17.21
N VAL A 285 10.45 1.53 -16.57
CA VAL A 285 9.24 1.07 -17.24
C VAL A 285 8.73 2.11 -18.25
N LEU A 286 8.64 3.39 -17.86
CA LEU A 286 8.21 4.45 -18.77
C LEU A 286 9.16 4.61 -19.96
N ALA A 287 10.48 4.56 -19.73
CA ALA A 287 11.48 4.63 -20.80
C ALA A 287 11.34 3.45 -21.79
N ARG A 288 11.14 2.22 -21.28
CA ARG A 288 10.94 1.04 -22.13
C ARG A 288 9.64 1.09 -22.94
N ILE A 289 8.58 1.67 -22.39
CA ILE A 289 7.34 1.94 -23.14
C ILE A 289 7.64 2.91 -24.30
N GLN A 290 8.31 4.01 -24.01
CA GLN A 290 8.66 5.05 -25.01
C GLN A 290 9.58 4.50 -26.09
N GLU A 291 10.58 3.71 -25.72
CA GLU A 291 11.49 3.05 -26.65
C GLU A 291 10.78 2.06 -27.56
N SER A 292 9.91 1.21 -27.01
CA SER A 292 9.12 0.23 -27.79
C SER A 292 8.17 0.89 -28.79
N LEU A 293 7.76 2.13 -28.51
CA LEU A 293 6.95 2.95 -29.41
C LEU A 293 7.79 3.82 -30.35
N SER A 294 9.13 3.64 -30.35
CA SER A 294 10.10 4.39 -31.17
C SER A 294 10.04 5.91 -30.99
N LEU A 295 9.70 6.37 -29.78
CA LEU A 295 9.71 7.80 -29.49
C LEU A 295 11.14 8.34 -29.40
N THR A 296 11.38 9.46 -30.03
CA THR A 296 12.62 10.21 -29.82
C THR A 296 12.68 10.77 -28.39
N ARG A 297 13.88 11.09 -27.90
CA ARG A 297 14.05 11.71 -26.57
C ARG A 297 13.21 12.99 -26.44
N GLY A 298 13.10 13.83 -27.49
CA GLY A 298 12.28 15.04 -27.45
C GLY A 298 10.79 14.75 -27.32
N GLU A 299 10.29 13.71 -27.98
CA GLU A 299 8.90 13.26 -27.86
C GLU A 299 8.62 12.70 -26.48
N SER A 300 9.53 11.89 -25.94
CA SER A 300 9.45 11.35 -24.59
C SER A 300 9.34 12.43 -23.51
N ILE A 301 10.15 13.49 -23.61
CA ILE A 301 10.11 14.63 -22.68
C ILE A 301 8.78 15.40 -22.81
N ARG A 302 8.30 15.66 -24.03
CA ARG A 302 6.98 16.31 -24.24
C ARG A 302 5.83 15.48 -23.69
N GLN A 303 5.91 14.15 -23.83
CA GLN A 303 4.93 13.23 -23.28
C GLN A 303 4.89 13.31 -21.75
N LEU A 304 6.05 13.28 -21.09
CA LEU A 304 6.13 13.43 -19.63
C LEU A 304 5.59 14.79 -19.15
N ALA A 305 5.82 15.88 -19.89
CA ALA A 305 5.28 17.20 -19.56
C ALA A 305 3.74 17.27 -19.58
N SER A 306 3.07 16.37 -20.30
CA SER A 306 1.61 16.21 -20.35
C SER A 306 1.12 15.02 -19.51
N SER A 307 1.94 14.52 -18.60
CA SER A 307 1.63 13.42 -17.70
C SER A 307 1.31 13.93 -16.30
N MET A 308 0.59 13.09 -15.53
CA MET A 308 0.25 13.41 -14.15
C MET A 308 0.24 12.15 -13.30
N MET A 309 0.58 12.27 -12.01
CA MET A 309 0.57 11.20 -11.03
C MET A 309 -0.36 11.53 -9.86
N LEU A 310 -1.12 10.55 -9.42
CA LEU A 310 -1.71 10.49 -8.09
C LEU A 310 -0.81 9.62 -7.22
N SER A 311 -0.30 10.19 -6.13
CA SER A 311 0.39 9.48 -5.06
C SER A 311 -0.67 9.12 -4.02
N ALA A 312 -1.18 7.90 -4.15
CA ALA A 312 -2.29 7.40 -3.35
C ALA A 312 -1.76 6.72 -2.09
N ASP A 313 -2.03 7.35 -0.95
CA ASP A 313 -1.63 6.93 0.38
C ASP A 313 -2.55 7.62 1.39
N ASN A 314 -3.08 6.88 2.37
CA ASN A 314 -4.08 7.40 3.30
C ASN A 314 -3.55 8.56 4.17
N GLY A 315 -4.47 9.28 4.79
CA GLY A 315 -4.14 10.40 5.69
C GLY A 315 -4.95 10.34 6.98
N HIS A 316 -4.60 11.22 7.92
CA HIS A 316 -5.20 11.20 9.26
C HIS A 316 -6.57 11.88 9.26
N ALA A 317 -7.60 11.18 9.74
CA ALA A 317 -8.87 11.79 10.10
C ALA A 317 -8.75 12.58 11.40
N MET A 318 -9.58 13.60 11.58
CA MET A 318 -9.76 14.27 12.87
C MET A 318 -10.21 13.25 13.92
N HIS A 319 -9.40 13.10 14.98
CA HIS A 319 -9.69 12.12 16.02
C HIS A 319 -10.79 12.64 16.97
N PRO A 320 -11.87 11.89 17.21
CA PRO A 320 -13.02 12.38 17.97
C PRO A 320 -12.69 12.77 19.42
N ASN A 321 -11.70 12.13 20.04
CA ASN A 321 -11.26 12.44 21.40
C ASN A 321 -10.06 13.41 21.46
N HIS A 322 -9.48 13.80 20.32
CA HIS A 322 -8.28 14.62 20.21
C HIS A 322 -8.37 15.59 19.04
N THR A 323 -9.47 16.35 18.97
CA THR A 323 -9.72 17.33 17.89
C THR A 323 -8.64 18.41 17.83
N ASP A 324 -7.98 18.68 18.95
CA ASP A 324 -6.85 19.61 19.10
C ASP A 324 -5.59 19.16 18.33
N LYS A 325 -5.51 17.90 17.86
CA LYS A 325 -4.39 17.39 17.07
C LYS A 325 -4.53 17.65 15.57
N ALA A 326 -5.72 18.01 15.10
CA ALA A 326 -5.96 18.39 13.72
C ALA A 326 -5.72 19.90 13.49
N ASP A 327 -5.47 20.28 12.23
CA ASP A 327 -5.50 21.68 11.82
C ASP A 327 -6.94 22.22 11.96
N PRO A 328 -7.15 23.46 12.47
CA PRO A 328 -8.50 23.94 12.77
C PRO A 328 -9.40 24.16 11.53
N THR A 329 -8.84 24.25 10.34
CA THR A 329 -9.57 24.53 9.10
C THR A 329 -9.42 23.45 8.03
N ASN A 330 -8.44 22.54 8.16
CA ASN A 330 -8.14 21.47 7.21
C ASN A 330 -8.15 20.09 7.92
N ALA A 331 -9.23 19.85 8.65
CA ALA A 331 -9.43 18.65 9.47
C ALA A 331 -10.41 17.68 8.79
N PRO A 332 -9.94 16.68 8.06
CA PRO A 332 -10.81 15.74 7.36
C PRO A 332 -11.51 14.78 8.33
N CYS A 333 -12.67 14.30 7.92
CA CYS A 333 -13.45 13.31 8.64
C CYS A 333 -13.56 12.01 7.85
N LEU A 334 -13.83 10.91 8.55
CA LEU A 334 -14.26 9.66 7.93
C LEU A 334 -15.54 9.88 7.12
N ASN A 335 -15.68 9.20 5.99
CA ASN A 335 -16.82 9.31 5.08
C ASN A 335 -16.97 10.68 4.38
N GLY A 336 -15.89 11.46 4.33
CA GLY A 336 -15.86 12.76 3.67
C GLY A 336 -15.37 12.74 2.21
N GLY A 337 -15.08 11.57 1.67
CA GLY A 337 -14.60 11.40 0.31
C GLY A 337 -13.09 11.45 0.18
N VAL A 338 -12.61 11.71 -1.05
CA VAL A 338 -11.18 11.74 -1.39
C VAL A 338 -10.46 12.80 -0.57
N LEU A 339 -9.36 12.43 0.05
CA LEU A 339 -8.49 13.33 0.81
C LEU A 339 -7.37 13.85 -0.10
N ILE A 340 -7.23 15.17 -0.25
CA ILE A 340 -6.10 15.81 -0.94
C ILE A 340 -5.16 16.38 0.12
N LYS A 341 -3.88 16.00 0.06
CA LYS A 341 -2.87 16.30 1.09
C LYS A 341 -1.92 17.41 0.62
N TYR A 342 -1.61 18.37 1.50
CA TYR A 342 -0.73 19.50 1.24
C TYR A 342 0.36 19.60 2.30
N ASN A 343 1.57 20.00 1.90
CA ASN A 343 2.67 20.26 2.82
C ASN A 343 3.60 21.34 2.26
N ALA A 344 3.79 22.42 2.98
CA ALA A 344 4.67 23.54 2.58
C ALA A 344 6.14 23.11 2.40
N ASN A 345 6.59 22.06 3.10
CA ASN A 345 7.94 21.51 2.96
C ASN A 345 8.04 20.44 1.88
N GLN A 346 7.02 20.31 1.02
CA GLN A 346 6.95 19.38 -0.11
C GLN A 346 7.17 17.90 0.26
N LYS A 347 6.79 17.52 1.48
CA LYS A 347 6.68 16.11 1.86
C LYS A 347 5.48 15.44 1.20
N TYR A 348 4.46 16.23 0.85
CA TYR A 348 3.42 15.96 -0.12
C TYR A 348 3.66 16.90 -1.30
N THR A 349 3.68 16.35 -2.51
CA THR A 349 4.07 17.07 -3.74
C THR A 349 2.96 17.92 -4.34
N THR A 350 1.77 17.90 -3.77
CA THR A 350 0.62 18.65 -4.27
C THR A 350 0.93 20.14 -4.34
N ASP A 351 0.83 20.70 -5.56
CA ASP A 351 0.89 22.14 -5.81
C ASP A 351 -0.44 22.65 -6.41
N GLY A 352 -0.57 23.96 -6.58
CA GLY A 352 -1.80 24.57 -7.03
C GLY A 352 -2.24 24.17 -8.45
N ILE A 353 -1.31 23.76 -9.32
CA ILE A 353 -1.63 23.30 -10.69
C ILE A 353 -2.16 21.86 -10.63
N ALA A 354 -1.41 20.97 -9.99
CA ALA A 354 -1.79 19.58 -9.87
C ALA A 354 -3.12 19.43 -9.11
N GLU A 355 -3.28 20.18 -8.02
CA GLU A 355 -4.53 20.28 -7.27
C GLU A 355 -5.72 20.70 -8.16
N ALA A 356 -5.55 21.80 -8.93
CA ALA A 356 -6.62 22.33 -9.75
C ALA A 356 -7.08 21.34 -10.83
N LEU A 357 -6.14 20.61 -11.45
CA LEU A 357 -6.42 19.56 -12.40
C LEU A 357 -7.24 18.43 -11.77
N PHE A 358 -6.82 17.93 -10.61
CA PHE A 358 -7.51 16.85 -9.93
C PHE A 358 -8.87 17.28 -9.35
N LYS A 359 -8.97 18.43 -8.71
CA LYS A 359 -10.24 18.98 -8.23
C LYS A 359 -11.26 19.21 -9.37
N LYS A 360 -10.79 19.67 -10.54
CA LYS A 360 -11.66 19.79 -11.71
C LYS A 360 -12.21 18.43 -12.14
N THR A 361 -11.38 17.39 -12.13
CA THR A 361 -11.77 16.01 -12.43
C THR A 361 -12.82 15.51 -11.44
N LEU A 362 -12.55 15.64 -10.13
CA LEU A 362 -13.49 15.22 -9.07
C LEU A 362 -14.84 15.94 -9.15
N ARG A 363 -14.82 17.27 -9.36
CA ARG A 363 -16.04 18.07 -9.49
C ARG A 363 -16.88 17.67 -10.71
N LYS A 364 -16.24 17.39 -11.86
CA LYS A 364 -16.92 16.92 -13.07
C LYS A 364 -17.59 15.56 -12.87
N ALA A 365 -16.97 14.69 -12.06
CA ALA A 365 -17.48 13.37 -11.71
C ALA A 365 -18.38 13.37 -10.46
N GLU A 366 -18.65 14.54 -9.86
CA GLU A 366 -19.46 14.71 -8.64
C GLU A 366 -18.93 13.88 -7.44
N ILE A 367 -17.60 13.66 -7.37
CA ILE A 367 -16.96 12.93 -6.29
C ILE A 367 -16.63 13.88 -5.13
N PRO A 368 -17.08 13.58 -3.90
CA PRO A 368 -16.74 14.38 -2.73
C PRO A 368 -15.25 14.30 -2.39
N TYR A 369 -14.69 15.42 -1.94
CA TYR A 369 -13.30 15.49 -1.50
C TYR A 369 -13.11 16.44 -0.32
N GLN A 370 -12.03 16.23 0.41
CA GLN A 370 -11.61 17.03 1.56
C GLN A 370 -10.15 17.45 1.38
N GLU A 371 -9.75 18.48 2.14
CA GLU A 371 -8.38 18.98 2.15
C GLU A 371 -7.72 18.67 3.50
N TYR A 372 -6.45 18.35 3.47
CA TYR A 372 -5.66 18.01 4.65
C TYR A 372 -4.33 18.75 4.68
N THR A 373 -4.08 19.38 5.81
CA THR A 373 -2.73 19.82 6.20
C THR A 373 -2.46 19.40 7.64
N ASN A 374 -1.21 19.16 7.97
CA ASN A 374 -0.83 18.98 9.37
C ASN A 374 -0.98 20.31 10.12
N ARG A 375 -1.22 20.27 11.44
CA ARG A 375 -1.02 21.42 12.30
C ARG A 375 0.39 21.98 12.09
N SER A 376 0.54 23.30 12.12
CA SER A 376 1.82 23.98 11.86
C SER A 376 2.95 23.58 12.82
N ASP A 377 2.62 23.08 14.00
CA ASP A 377 3.55 22.61 15.03
C ASP A 377 3.78 21.09 15.02
N ILE A 378 3.15 20.35 14.11
CA ILE A 378 3.29 18.89 13.95
C ILE A 378 3.98 18.60 12.63
N ALA A 379 5.13 17.90 12.68
CA ALA A 379 5.79 17.41 11.50
C ALA A 379 4.99 16.24 10.89
N GLY A 380 4.58 16.38 9.65
CA GLY A 380 3.91 15.31 8.90
C GLY A 380 4.89 14.22 8.44
N GLY A 381 4.34 13.07 8.07
CA GLY A 381 5.05 12.02 7.31
C GLY A 381 5.42 12.48 5.90
N SER A 382 6.06 11.60 5.14
CA SER A 382 6.32 11.73 3.71
C SER A 382 5.58 10.60 3.01
N THR A 383 5.37 10.72 1.70
CA THR A 383 4.68 9.74 0.88
C THR A 383 5.51 9.35 -0.35
N LEU A 384 4.92 8.54 -1.23
CA LEU A 384 5.55 8.07 -2.48
C LEU A 384 5.85 9.21 -3.47
N GLY A 385 5.00 10.25 -3.50
CA GLY A 385 4.98 11.28 -4.54
C GLY A 385 6.29 12.06 -4.66
N ASN A 386 6.76 12.63 -3.55
CA ASN A 386 8.00 13.40 -3.55
C ASN A 386 9.23 12.50 -3.84
N LEU A 387 9.20 11.23 -3.45
CA LEU A 387 10.28 10.28 -3.67
C LEU A 387 10.35 9.82 -5.13
N SER A 388 9.20 9.52 -5.75
CA SER A 388 9.11 9.17 -7.17
C SER A 388 9.50 10.32 -8.06
N ASN A 389 9.16 11.57 -7.70
CA ASN A 389 9.49 12.77 -8.47
C ASN A 389 10.99 13.04 -8.58
N GLU A 390 11.83 12.47 -7.71
CA GLU A 390 13.30 12.53 -7.87
C GLU A 390 13.76 11.83 -9.16
N LYS A 391 13.03 10.84 -9.67
CA LYS A 391 13.36 10.04 -10.85
C LYS A 391 12.46 10.33 -12.05
N VAL A 392 11.18 10.62 -11.80
CA VAL A 392 10.16 10.90 -12.82
C VAL A 392 9.41 12.15 -12.39
N SER A 393 9.92 13.33 -12.83
CA SER A 393 9.39 14.63 -12.43
C SER A 393 8.09 14.95 -13.18
N LEU A 394 6.96 14.87 -12.49
CA LEU A 394 5.61 15.07 -13.03
C LEU A 394 4.78 15.98 -12.12
N ASN A 395 3.71 16.56 -12.68
CA ASN A 395 2.65 17.10 -11.84
C ASN A 395 2.08 15.97 -10.98
N THR A 396 2.11 16.13 -9.66
CA THR A 396 1.70 15.06 -8.73
C THR A 396 0.77 15.60 -7.65
N VAL A 397 -0.27 14.85 -7.35
CA VAL A 397 -1.17 15.09 -6.22
C VAL A 397 -1.00 13.96 -5.23
N ASP A 398 -0.72 14.30 -3.98
CA ASP A 398 -0.80 13.36 -2.86
C ASP A 398 -2.24 13.29 -2.35
N MET A 399 -2.82 12.11 -2.38
CA MET A 399 -4.21 11.88 -2.05
C MET A 399 -4.42 10.51 -1.40
N GLY A 400 -5.60 10.27 -0.83
CA GLY A 400 -5.97 9.00 -0.24
C GLY A 400 -7.36 9.05 0.38
N ALA A 401 -7.59 8.25 1.41
CA ALA A 401 -8.76 8.33 2.29
C ALA A 401 -8.35 8.74 3.70
N ALA A 402 -9.27 9.35 4.42
CA ALA A 402 -9.06 9.68 5.83
C ALA A 402 -9.23 8.42 6.69
N GLN A 403 -8.31 8.16 7.62
CA GLN A 403 -8.40 7.04 8.55
C GLN A 403 -8.02 7.42 9.98
N LEU A 404 -8.48 6.62 10.95
CA LEU A 404 -8.07 6.68 12.35
C LEU A 404 -7.10 5.55 12.66
N ALA A 405 -6.28 5.78 13.68
CA ALA A 405 -5.33 4.79 14.22
C ALA A 405 -4.36 4.24 13.15
N MET A 406 -3.92 5.09 12.20
CA MET A 406 -2.87 4.72 11.24
C MET A 406 -1.66 4.09 11.96
N HIS A 407 -1.12 3.00 11.39
CA HIS A 407 -0.05 2.18 11.98
C HIS A 407 -0.42 1.41 13.27
N SER A 408 -1.70 1.35 13.61
CA SER A 408 -2.21 0.33 14.55
C SER A 408 -2.19 -1.05 13.89
N ALA A 409 -2.13 -2.12 14.69
CA ALA A 409 -2.37 -3.47 14.17
C ALA A 409 -3.79 -3.63 13.60
N TYR A 410 -4.71 -2.72 13.98
CA TYR A 410 -6.11 -2.73 13.55
C TYR A 410 -6.60 -1.28 13.43
N GLU A 411 -6.74 -0.79 12.20
CA GLU A 411 -7.02 0.59 11.84
C GLU A 411 -8.51 0.80 11.55
N THR A 412 -8.95 2.04 11.35
CA THR A 412 -10.37 2.36 11.11
C THR A 412 -10.52 3.36 9.97
N GLY A 413 -11.37 3.02 9.00
CA GLY A 413 -11.75 3.85 7.86
C GLY A 413 -13.26 4.09 7.77
N GLY A 414 -13.66 4.98 6.87
CA GLY A 414 -15.05 5.25 6.51
C GLY A 414 -15.55 4.31 5.42
N THR A 415 -16.71 3.68 5.61
CA THR A 415 -17.29 2.74 4.64
C THR A 415 -17.53 3.39 3.27
N ARG A 416 -17.91 4.67 3.24
CA ARG A 416 -18.17 5.43 2.02
C ARG A 416 -16.91 5.78 1.24
N ASP A 417 -15.79 5.97 1.95
CA ASP A 417 -14.56 6.50 1.38
C ASP A 417 -13.91 5.52 0.39
N THR A 418 -14.10 4.21 0.56
CA THR A 418 -13.59 3.20 -0.38
C THR A 418 -14.16 3.38 -1.79
N VAL A 419 -15.48 3.65 -1.90
CA VAL A 419 -16.11 3.91 -3.20
C VAL A 419 -15.70 5.27 -3.74
N SER A 420 -15.68 6.32 -2.89
CA SER A 420 -15.27 7.67 -3.31
C SER A 420 -13.84 7.70 -3.85
N LEU A 421 -12.93 6.99 -3.20
CA LEU A 421 -11.53 6.89 -3.61
C LEU A 421 -11.42 6.16 -4.96
N MET A 422 -12.07 5.00 -5.10
CA MET A 422 -12.07 4.22 -6.35
C MET A 422 -12.63 5.02 -7.52
N GLU A 423 -13.78 5.66 -7.35
CA GLU A 423 -14.43 6.45 -8.42
C GLU A 423 -13.62 7.71 -8.75
N GLY A 424 -12.98 8.35 -7.75
CA GLY A 424 -12.09 9.50 -7.98
C GLY A 424 -10.86 9.13 -8.80
N ILE A 425 -10.22 8.00 -8.52
CA ILE A 425 -9.09 7.48 -9.29
C ILE A 425 -9.56 7.04 -10.69
N ARG A 426 -10.75 6.43 -10.82
CA ARG A 426 -11.31 6.07 -12.12
C ARG A 426 -11.53 7.31 -12.98
N ALA A 427 -12.17 8.35 -12.45
CA ALA A 427 -12.38 9.61 -13.15
C ALA A 427 -11.05 10.25 -13.59
N PHE A 428 -9.99 10.15 -12.76
CA PHE A 428 -8.65 10.58 -13.16
C PHE A 428 -8.12 9.78 -14.35
N TYR A 429 -8.20 8.46 -14.35
CA TYR A 429 -7.77 7.64 -15.49
C TYR A 429 -8.57 7.89 -16.77
N GLU A 430 -9.79 8.41 -16.65
CA GLU A 430 -10.66 8.79 -17.77
C GLU A 430 -10.52 10.25 -18.20
N THR A 431 -9.55 10.98 -17.62
CA THR A 431 -9.23 12.36 -17.98
C THR A 431 -8.21 12.39 -19.14
N ARG A 432 -8.21 13.48 -19.89
CA ARG A 432 -7.17 13.78 -20.87
C ARG A 432 -6.49 15.09 -20.48
N ILE A 433 -5.19 15.03 -20.21
CA ILE A 433 -4.37 16.18 -19.79
C ILE A 433 -3.40 16.53 -20.90
N GLN A 434 -3.34 17.80 -21.28
CA GLN A 434 -2.39 18.32 -22.25
C GLN A 434 -1.86 19.67 -21.77
N MET A 435 -0.54 19.77 -21.66
CA MET A 435 0.12 21.04 -21.40
C MET A 435 0.19 21.85 -22.70
N GLU A 436 -0.43 23.04 -22.73
CA GLU A 436 -0.31 23.99 -23.85
C GLU A 436 0.92 24.86 -23.71
N LYS A 437 1.20 25.33 -22.50
CA LYS A 437 2.38 26.08 -22.10
C LYS A 437 2.50 26.02 -20.58
N ASP A 438 3.63 26.44 -20.04
CA ASP A 438 3.82 26.55 -18.60
C ASP A 438 2.67 27.33 -17.94
N GLY A 439 2.03 26.72 -16.94
CA GLY A 439 0.88 27.25 -16.25
C GLY A 439 -0.47 27.17 -17.00
N LYS A 440 -0.54 26.54 -18.20
CA LYS A 440 -1.80 26.36 -18.94
C LYS A 440 -2.00 24.94 -19.43
N TYR A 441 -3.06 24.30 -18.99
CA TYR A 441 -3.43 22.92 -19.31
C TYR A 441 -4.85 22.83 -19.87
N CYS A 442 -5.07 21.93 -20.83
CA CYS A 442 -6.37 21.43 -21.25
C CYS A 442 -6.66 20.10 -20.55
N CYS A 443 -7.90 19.93 -19.99
CA CYS A 443 -8.38 18.70 -19.36
C CYS A 443 -9.91 18.62 -19.39
#